data_6468357ea1959ecd1d5d27b30391b110
#
_entry.id   6468357ea1959ecd1d5d27b30391b110
#
_cell.length_a   1.000
_cell.length_b   1.000
_cell.length_c   1.000
_cell.angle_alpha   90.00
_cell.angle_beta   90.00
_cell.angle_gamma   90.00
#
_symmetry.space_group_name_H-M   'P 1'
#
loop_
_entity.id
_entity.type
_entity.pdbx_description
1 polymer ?
#
loop_
_entity_poly.entity_id
_entity_poly.type
_entity_poly.pdbx_seq_one_letter_code
_entity_poly.pdbx_strand_id
1 'polypeptide(L)'
;MEHSEGVVEGWLQLKKHWEIPPYAPSVPSTPAYSILRLFLAPLLRPLLRWKIRGAGNIPRKGATILAANHLSHVDPIAVIAAARRTTHYLAKDGHFSKPMVRFLMQATGQIETQREKGGNEALASAATVLSSGRALGIFPEGTRSKRTEAPFLLPGKTGVARLAAAYPDARVVPLAIRGSRQFMKPQEHKFPRLWKPMSINAGASVSWHSWLGHEAGGNHTLETLNTLSQLEDHEIRSELARLYRDFTDQLMNSLKALGAP
;
A
#
# COMPACT_ATOMS: atom_id res chain seq x y z
N MET A 1 17.11 14.88 16.29
CA MET A 1 15.76 15.52 16.35
C MET A 1 15.70 16.71 15.40
N GLU A 2 16.61 17.66 15.50
CA GLU A 2 16.68 18.90 14.71
C GLU A 2 16.69 18.68 13.18
N HIS A 3 17.45 17.71 12.68
CA HIS A 3 17.49 17.37 11.25
C HIS A 3 16.15 16.84 10.72
N SER A 4 15.41 16.10 11.54
CA SER A 4 14.08 15.56 11.19
C SER A 4 13.01 16.65 11.12
N GLU A 5 13.07 17.64 12.01
CA GLU A 5 12.12 18.76 12.05
C GLU A 5 12.32 19.69 10.83
N GLY A 6 13.56 19.96 10.45
CA GLY A 6 13.87 20.76 9.27
C GLY A 6 13.37 20.13 7.97
N VAL A 7 13.46 18.80 7.82
CA VAL A 7 12.92 18.12 6.62
C VAL A 7 11.39 18.24 6.55
N VAL A 8 10.69 18.16 7.69
CA VAL A 8 9.23 18.34 7.76
C VAL A 8 8.84 19.75 7.33
N GLU A 9 9.51 20.76 7.86
CA GLU A 9 9.26 22.16 7.54
C GLU A 9 9.50 22.45 6.04
N GLY A 10 10.66 22.05 5.51
CA GLY A 10 10.99 22.25 4.10
C GLY A 10 10.01 21.51 3.16
N TRP A 11 9.57 20.30 3.53
CA TRP A 11 8.59 19.56 2.73
C TRP A 11 7.23 20.25 2.66
N LEU A 12 6.79 20.90 3.73
CA LEU A 12 5.52 21.64 3.79
C LEU A 12 5.50 22.84 2.81
N GLN A 13 6.65 23.47 2.52
CA GLN A 13 6.73 24.56 1.54
C GLN A 13 6.35 24.12 0.12
N LEU A 14 6.56 22.83 -0.20
CA LEU A 14 6.24 22.25 -1.49
C LEU A 14 4.80 21.71 -1.57
N LYS A 15 3.95 21.96 -0.56
CA LYS A 15 2.61 21.34 -0.42
C LYS A 15 1.75 21.47 -1.67
N LYS A 16 1.73 22.63 -2.33
CA LYS A 16 0.94 22.86 -3.55
C LYS A 16 1.24 21.88 -4.70
N HIS A 17 2.43 21.24 -4.69
CA HIS A 17 2.86 20.33 -5.76
C HIS A 17 2.58 18.85 -5.46
N TRP A 18 2.48 18.47 -4.19
CA TRP A 18 2.31 17.07 -3.79
C TRP A 18 0.98 16.77 -3.09
N GLU A 19 0.19 17.78 -2.72
CA GLU A 19 -1.06 17.57 -2.00
C GLU A 19 -2.05 16.70 -2.81
N ILE A 20 -2.62 15.71 -2.15
CA ILE A 20 -3.70 14.88 -2.69
C ILE A 20 -4.87 15.00 -1.72
N PRO A 21 -5.87 15.84 -2.02
CA PRO A 21 -7.03 15.99 -1.15
C PRO A 21 -7.84 14.68 -1.10
N PRO A 22 -8.41 14.33 0.06
CA PRO A 22 -9.28 13.17 0.18
C PRO A 22 -10.57 13.37 -0.61
N TYR A 23 -11.07 12.27 -1.22
CA TYR A 23 -12.35 12.27 -1.95
C TYR A 23 -13.56 12.44 -1.02
N ALA A 24 -13.47 11.93 0.21
CA ALA A 24 -14.52 12.01 1.23
C ALA A 24 -13.92 12.31 2.61
N PRO A 25 -14.70 12.89 3.53
CA PRO A 25 -14.20 13.29 4.86
C PRO A 25 -13.81 12.11 5.74
N SER A 26 -14.39 10.94 5.53
CA SER A 26 -14.09 9.73 6.32
C SER A 26 -14.41 8.45 5.56
N VAL A 27 -13.81 7.36 6.04
CA VAL A 27 -14.12 6.00 5.56
C VAL A 27 -15.32 5.45 6.33
N PRO A 28 -16.29 4.79 5.69
CA PRO A 28 -17.41 4.14 6.36
C PRO A 28 -16.97 3.16 7.45
N SER A 29 -17.77 3.04 8.51
CA SER A 29 -17.53 2.05 9.56
C SER A 29 -17.70 0.62 9.03
N THR A 30 -16.86 -0.29 9.50
CA THR A 30 -16.81 -1.68 9.03
C THR A 30 -16.95 -2.67 10.19
N PRO A 31 -18.10 -2.73 10.88
CA PRO A 31 -18.28 -3.62 12.03
C PRO A 31 -18.11 -5.10 11.65
N ALA A 32 -18.62 -5.52 10.49
CA ALA A 32 -18.47 -6.89 9.98
C ALA A 32 -17.01 -7.29 9.81
N TYR A 33 -16.15 -6.36 9.37
CA TYR A 33 -14.71 -6.64 9.27
C TYR A 33 -14.10 -6.94 10.65
N SER A 34 -14.48 -6.22 11.68
CA SER A 34 -13.98 -6.45 13.03
C SER A 34 -14.37 -7.82 13.56
N ILE A 35 -15.62 -8.26 13.31
CA ILE A 35 -16.10 -9.60 13.66
C ILE A 35 -15.32 -10.68 12.89
N LEU A 36 -15.19 -10.55 11.57
CA LEU A 36 -14.43 -11.48 10.75
C LEU A 36 -12.97 -11.59 11.22
N ARG A 37 -12.35 -10.46 11.55
CA ARG A 37 -10.98 -10.43 12.04
C ARG A 37 -10.82 -11.10 13.40
N LEU A 38 -11.76 -10.90 14.31
CA LEU A 38 -11.67 -11.39 15.67
C LEU A 38 -11.88 -12.92 15.75
N PHE A 39 -12.83 -13.43 14.98
CA PHE A 39 -13.23 -14.84 15.02
C PHE A 39 -12.64 -15.67 13.88
N LEU A 40 -12.75 -15.21 12.64
CA LEU A 40 -12.37 -16.00 11.47
C LEU A 40 -10.85 -16.04 11.23
N ALA A 41 -10.16 -14.92 11.41
CA ALA A 41 -8.72 -14.87 11.11
C ALA A 41 -7.86 -15.79 12.02
N PRO A 42 -8.08 -15.89 13.34
CA PRO A 42 -7.36 -16.82 14.20
C PRO A 42 -7.60 -18.29 13.84
N LEU A 43 -8.82 -18.62 13.39
CA LEU A 43 -9.18 -19.97 12.98
C LEU A 43 -8.56 -20.35 11.62
N LEU A 44 -8.61 -19.44 10.65
CA LEU A 44 -8.13 -19.72 9.31
C LEU A 44 -6.60 -19.77 9.20
N ARG A 45 -5.86 -19.02 10.00
CA ARG A 45 -4.39 -18.99 9.93
C ARG A 45 -3.73 -20.36 10.07
N PRO A 46 -3.99 -21.14 11.13
CA PRO A 46 -3.42 -22.48 11.26
C PRO A 46 -3.98 -23.44 10.21
N LEU A 47 -5.28 -23.36 9.93
CA LEU A 47 -5.95 -24.24 8.95
C LEU A 47 -5.34 -24.06 7.55
N LEU A 48 -5.03 -22.82 7.14
CA LEU A 48 -4.48 -22.50 5.84
C LEU A 48 -2.94 -22.57 5.79
N ARG A 49 -2.29 -22.99 6.89
CA ARG A 49 -0.81 -23.09 7.00
C ARG A 49 -0.08 -21.80 6.60
N TRP A 50 -0.67 -20.66 6.90
CA TRP A 50 -0.07 -19.37 6.57
C TRP A 50 1.00 -18.98 7.59
N LYS A 51 2.22 -18.79 7.09
CA LYS A 51 3.36 -18.34 7.91
C LYS A 51 3.51 -16.83 7.79
N ILE A 52 3.27 -16.10 8.88
CA ILE A 52 3.39 -14.64 8.94
C ILE A 52 4.61 -14.30 9.78
N ARG A 53 5.58 -13.60 9.16
CA ARG A 53 6.79 -13.10 9.82
C ARG A 53 6.81 -11.58 9.81
N GLY A 54 7.42 -10.96 10.83
CA GLY A 54 7.52 -9.52 10.92
C GLY A 54 6.19 -8.79 11.17
N ALA A 55 5.14 -9.49 11.62
CA ALA A 55 3.83 -8.85 11.89
C ALA A 55 3.91 -7.70 12.92
N GLY A 56 4.96 -7.66 13.75
CA GLY A 56 5.25 -6.55 14.67
C GLY A 56 5.63 -5.24 13.97
N ASN A 57 6.14 -5.31 12.74
CA ASN A 57 6.50 -4.16 11.93
C ASN A 57 5.26 -3.40 11.39
N ILE A 58 4.08 -4.00 11.49
CA ILE A 58 2.83 -3.40 11.01
C ILE A 58 2.20 -2.59 12.15
N PRO A 59 2.10 -1.24 12.02
CA PRO A 59 1.49 -0.40 13.04
C PRO A 59 0.02 -0.78 13.27
N ARG A 60 -0.40 -0.85 14.51
CA ARG A 60 -1.79 -1.19 14.88
C ARG A 60 -2.76 -0.04 14.72
N LYS A 61 -2.24 1.21 14.73
CA LYS A 61 -3.01 2.46 14.63
C LYS A 61 -2.27 3.43 13.70
N GLY A 62 -2.94 4.51 13.33
CA GLY A 62 -2.39 5.57 12.49
C GLY A 62 -2.43 5.23 11.00
N ALA A 63 -2.25 6.25 10.16
CA ALA A 63 -2.18 6.11 8.71
C ALA A 63 -1.06 5.14 8.31
N THR A 64 -1.39 4.14 7.50
CA THR A 64 -0.44 3.09 7.14
C THR A 64 -0.71 2.63 5.71
N ILE A 65 0.33 2.50 4.90
CA ILE A 65 0.29 1.93 3.56
C ILE A 65 0.92 0.54 3.63
N LEU A 66 0.14 -0.50 3.39
CA LEU A 66 0.58 -1.88 3.32
C LEU A 66 0.84 -2.22 1.84
N ALA A 67 2.10 -2.15 1.44
CA ALA A 67 2.51 -2.34 0.05
C ALA A 67 2.95 -3.79 -0.20
N ALA A 68 2.21 -4.54 -1.03
CA ALA A 68 2.46 -5.96 -1.28
C ALA A 68 2.62 -6.26 -2.77
N ASN A 69 3.32 -7.36 -3.11
CA ASN A 69 3.30 -7.91 -4.47
C ASN A 69 1.96 -8.58 -4.79
N HIS A 70 1.61 -8.67 -6.09
CA HIS A 70 0.28 -9.13 -6.52
C HIS A 70 0.32 -10.25 -7.56
N LEU A 71 0.05 -11.47 -7.12
CA LEU A 71 0.08 -12.68 -7.94
C LEU A 71 -1.26 -13.43 -8.00
N SER A 72 -2.15 -13.20 -7.04
CA SER A 72 -3.38 -13.96 -6.87
C SER A 72 -4.55 -13.12 -6.37
N HIS A 73 -5.75 -13.62 -6.56
CA HIS A 73 -6.97 -13.03 -5.97
C HIS A 73 -6.99 -13.09 -4.44
N VAL A 74 -6.21 -13.98 -3.82
CA VAL A 74 -6.14 -14.14 -2.37
C VAL A 74 -5.16 -13.19 -1.69
N ASP A 75 -4.33 -12.46 -2.45
CA ASP A 75 -3.32 -11.57 -1.88
C ASP A 75 -3.91 -10.50 -0.94
N PRO A 76 -5.03 -9.81 -1.25
CA PRO A 76 -5.66 -8.89 -0.32
C PRO A 76 -6.03 -9.57 1.00
N ILE A 77 -6.55 -10.78 0.96
CA ILE A 77 -6.93 -11.56 2.15
C ILE A 77 -5.67 -11.91 2.98
N ALA A 78 -4.57 -12.26 2.32
CA ALA A 78 -3.30 -12.54 2.98
C ALA A 78 -2.76 -11.31 3.73
N VAL A 79 -2.80 -10.12 3.10
CA VAL A 79 -2.40 -8.87 3.76
C VAL A 79 -3.32 -8.54 4.94
N ILE A 80 -4.64 -8.67 4.77
CA ILE A 80 -5.63 -8.48 5.85
C ILE A 80 -5.32 -9.40 7.05
N ALA A 81 -5.02 -10.67 6.76
CA ALA A 81 -4.66 -11.63 7.80
C ALA A 81 -3.36 -11.27 8.52
N ALA A 82 -2.37 -10.72 7.82
CA ALA A 82 -1.11 -10.27 8.41
C ALA A 82 -1.26 -8.98 9.22
N ALA A 83 -2.05 -8.04 8.75
CA ALA A 83 -2.17 -6.69 9.29
C ALA A 83 -2.75 -6.62 10.69
N ARG A 84 -3.59 -7.55 11.10
CA ARG A 84 -4.29 -7.56 12.41
C ARG A 84 -5.07 -6.28 12.71
N ARG A 85 -5.43 -5.52 11.68
CA ARG A 85 -6.24 -4.30 11.73
C ARG A 85 -7.06 -4.16 10.46
N THR A 86 -8.12 -3.34 10.49
CA THR A 86 -8.92 -3.04 9.31
C THR A 86 -8.03 -2.44 8.22
N THR A 87 -8.04 -3.06 7.05
CA THR A 87 -7.25 -2.65 5.88
C THR A 87 -8.21 -2.45 4.72
N HIS A 88 -8.19 -1.26 4.16
CA HIS A 88 -9.03 -0.87 3.03
C HIS A 88 -8.25 -1.06 1.74
N TYR A 89 -8.92 -1.58 0.71
CA TYR A 89 -8.39 -1.70 -0.64
C TYR A 89 -9.25 -0.90 -1.61
N LEU A 90 -8.63 -0.39 -2.65
CA LEU A 90 -9.31 0.15 -3.80
C LEU A 90 -9.66 -1.01 -4.74
N ALA A 91 -10.94 -1.28 -4.91
CA ALA A 91 -11.42 -2.35 -5.75
C ALA A 91 -12.10 -1.79 -7.01
N LYS A 92 -11.87 -2.45 -8.15
CA LYS A 92 -12.49 -2.08 -9.42
C LYS A 92 -14.02 -2.24 -9.33
N ASP A 93 -14.76 -1.31 -9.91
CA ASP A 93 -16.23 -1.29 -10.03
C ASP A 93 -16.82 -2.61 -10.52
N GLY A 94 -16.20 -3.29 -11.48
CA GLY A 94 -16.63 -4.60 -11.95
C GLY A 94 -16.73 -5.70 -10.88
N HIS A 95 -16.07 -5.55 -9.73
CA HIS A 95 -16.23 -6.47 -8.59
C HIS A 95 -17.52 -6.24 -7.81
N PHE A 96 -18.12 -5.04 -7.94
CA PHE A 96 -19.37 -4.66 -7.28
C PHE A 96 -20.63 -4.99 -8.10
N SER A 97 -20.49 -5.54 -9.30
CA SER A 97 -21.60 -5.87 -10.20
C SER A 97 -22.55 -6.96 -9.65
N LYS A 98 -22.02 -7.89 -8.82
CA LYS A 98 -22.81 -8.96 -8.20
C LYS A 98 -23.26 -8.55 -6.81
N PRO A 99 -24.58 -8.57 -6.47
CA PRO A 99 -25.12 -8.04 -5.21
C PRO A 99 -24.44 -8.61 -3.96
N MET A 100 -24.20 -9.94 -3.92
CA MET A 100 -23.56 -10.59 -2.77
C MET A 100 -22.08 -10.14 -2.62
N VAL A 101 -21.34 -10.03 -3.73
CA VAL A 101 -19.95 -9.57 -3.72
C VAL A 101 -19.89 -8.10 -3.31
N ARG A 102 -20.80 -7.28 -3.83
CA ARG A 102 -20.95 -5.88 -3.44
C ARG A 102 -21.16 -5.75 -1.93
N PHE A 103 -22.13 -6.47 -1.39
CA PHE A 103 -22.40 -6.48 0.06
C PHE A 103 -21.14 -6.87 0.86
N LEU A 104 -20.45 -7.95 0.48
CA LEU A 104 -19.22 -8.40 1.17
C LEU A 104 -18.11 -7.36 1.08
N MET A 105 -17.89 -6.76 -0.09
CA MET A 105 -16.88 -5.73 -0.32
C MET A 105 -17.17 -4.49 0.52
N GLN A 106 -18.40 -4.02 0.55
CA GLN A 106 -18.83 -2.88 1.36
C GLN A 106 -18.73 -3.18 2.87
N ALA A 107 -19.22 -4.35 3.30
CA ALA A 107 -19.15 -4.79 4.70
C ALA A 107 -17.73 -4.95 5.21
N THR A 108 -16.77 -5.23 4.33
CA THR A 108 -15.34 -5.31 4.63
C THR A 108 -14.58 -4.00 4.39
N GLY A 109 -15.29 -2.91 4.02
CA GLY A 109 -14.71 -1.58 3.86
C GLY A 109 -13.82 -1.43 2.61
N GLN A 110 -14.08 -2.22 1.58
CA GLN A 110 -13.42 -2.02 0.30
C GLN A 110 -14.03 -0.82 -0.42
N ILE A 111 -13.19 0.03 -1.01
CA ILE A 111 -13.60 1.27 -1.65
C ILE A 111 -13.72 1.02 -3.14
N GLU A 112 -14.92 1.26 -3.68
CA GLU A 112 -15.16 1.19 -5.11
C GLU A 112 -14.46 2.35 -5.82
N THR A 113 -13.68 2.04 -6.87
CA THR A 113 -13.04 3.06 -7.70
C THR A 113 -13.34 2.84 -9.17
N GLN A 114 -13.74 3.90 -9.85
CA GLN A 114 -13.93 3.92 -11.28
C GLN A 114 -12.59 4.20 -11.96
N ARG A 115 -11.85 3.16 -12.31
CA ARG A 115 -10.53 3.29 -12.96
C ARG A 115 -10.59 4.01 -14.30
N GLU A 116 -11.75 4.07 -14.93
CA GLU A 116 -11.97 4.76 -16.20
C GLU A 116 -11.94 6.29 -16.05
N LYS A 117 -12.21 6.81 -14.85
CA LYS A 117 -12.12 8.25 -14.53
C LYS A 117 -10.71 8.76 -14.24
N GLY A 118 -9.69 7.88 -14.31
CA GLY A 118 -8.29 8.24 -14.19
C GLY A 118 -7.65 7.94 -12.84
N GLY A 119 -6.30 7.99 -12.82
CA GLY A 119 -5.49 7.66 -11.65
C GLY A 119 -5.64 8.62 -10.47
N ASN A 120 -6.07 9.87 -10.72
CA ASN A 120 -6.22 10.87 -9.67
C ASN A 120 -7.41 10.58 -8.74
N GLU A 121 -8.53 10.07 -9.24
CA GLU A 121 -9.67 9.67 -8.41
C GLU A 121 -9.32 8.50 -7.48
N ALA A 122 -8.57 7.53 -7.99
CA ALA A 122 -8.06 6.43 -7.17
C ALA A 122 -7.11 6.92 -6.06
N LEU A 123 -6.26 7.90 -6.35
CA LEU A 123 -5.39 8.51 -5.35
C LEU A 123 -6.19 9.31 -4.32
N ALA A 124 -7.21 10.08 -4.73
CA ALA A 124 -8.09 10.81 -3.81
C ALA A 124 -8.89 9.86 -2.89
N SER A 125 -9.36 8.73 -3.42
CA SER A 125 -10.02 7.68 -2.62
C SER A 125 -9.05 7.02 -1.63
N ALA A 126 -7.81 6.78 -2.03
CA ALA A 126 -6.75 6.29 -1.14
C ALA A 126 -6.39 7.33 -0.06
N ALA A 127 -6.36 8.61 -0.43
CA ALA A 127 -6.15 9.73 0.49
C ALA A 127 -7.22 9.78 1.59
N THR A 128 -8.49 9.48 1.28
CA THR A 128 -9.56 9.36 2.29
C THR A 128 -9.25 8.32 3.37
N VAL A 129 -8.63 7.20 3.00
CA VAL A 129 -8.23 6.17 3.97
C VAL A 129 -7.13 6.68 4.89
N LEU A 130 -6.13 7.33 4.32
CA LEU A 130 -4.95 7.81 5.06
C LEU A 130 -5.29 9.01 5.95
N SER A 131 -6.08 9.98 5.46
CA SER A 131 -6.55 11.12 6.26
C SER A 131 -7.40 10.68 7.46
N SER A 132 -8.12 9.58 7.34
CA SER A 132 -8.89 8.96 8.43
C SER A 132 -8.02 8.15 9.42
N GLY A 133 -6.69 8.17 9.30
CA GLY A 133 -5.78 7.39 10.16
C GLY A 133 -5.91 5.87 10.01
N ARG A 134 -6.41 5.38 8.85
CA ARG A 134 -6.66 3.96 8.59
C ARG A 134 -5.52 3.31 7.79
N ALA A 135 -5.59 1.99 7.63
CA ALA A 135 -4.64 1.24 6.81
C ALA A 135 -5.18 1.06 5.40
N LEU A 136 -4.36 1.42 4.42
CA LEU A 136 -4.56 1.20 3.00
C LEU A 136 -3.69 0.02 2.55
N GLY A 137 -4.29 -0.99 1.93
CA GLY A 137 -3.57 -2.02 1.19
C GLY A 137 -3.40 -1.59 -0.26
N ILE A 138 -2.19 -1.67 -0.77
CA ILE A 138 -1.87 -1.30 -2.16
C ILE A 138 -0.93 -2.34 -2.77
N PHE A 139 -1.12 -2.57 -4.06
CA PHE A 139 -0.19 -3.35 -4.88
C PHE A 139 0.54 -2.39 -5.81
N PRO A 140 1.82 -2.07 -5.55
CA PRO A 140 2.56 -1.07 -6.34
C PRO A 140 2.61 -1.41 -7.83
N GLU A 141 2.57 -2.68 -8.19
CA GLU A 141 2.50 -3.17 -9.57
C GLU A 141 1.26 -2.67 -10.34
N GLY A 142 0.20 -2.31 -9.63
CA GLY A 142 -1.07 -1.83 -10.19
C GLY A 142 -1.91 -2.89 -10.89
N THR A 143 -1.38 -4.10 -11.06
CA THR A 143 -2.08 -5.25 -11.65
C THR A 143 -1.47 -6.55 -11.14
N ARG A 144 -2.19 -7.66 -11.28
CA ARG A 144 -1.63 -8.99 -11.03
C ARG A 144 -0.66 -9.37 -12.12
N SER A 145 0.48 -9.93 -11.74
CA SER A 145 1.43 -10.46 -12.70
C SER A 145 0.83 -11.61 -13.49
N LYS A 146 0.89 -11.51 -14.82
CA LYS A 146 0.48 -12.56 -15.76
C LYS A 146 1.67 -13.37 -16.28
N ARG A 147 2.89 -13.07 -15.79
CA ARG A 147 4.10 -13.78 -16.24
C ARG A 147 3.97 -15.27 -15.95
N THR A 148 4.44 -16.09 -16.86
CA THR A 148 4.47 -17.56 -16.73
C THR A 148 5.69 -18.04 -15.97
N GLU A 149 6.78 -17.26 -16.03
CA GLU A 149 8.09 -17.55 -15.45
C GLU A 149 8.55 -16.44 -14.50
N ALA A 150 9.49 -16.76 -13.63
CA ALA A 150 10.13 -15.81 -12.73
C ALA A 150 11.06 -14.85 -13.51
N PRO A 151 11.28 -13.64 -13.00
CA PRO A 151 10.68 -13.05 -11.80
C PRO A 151 9.22 -12.63 -12.06
N PHE A 152 8.33 -12.98 -11.13
CA PHE A 152 6.92 -12.65 -11.25
C PHE A 152 6.59 -11.22 -10.83
N LEU A 153 7.43 -10.62 -10.00
CA LEU A 153 7.28 -9.24 -9.54
C LEU A 153 7.39 -8.28 -10.74
N LEU A 154 6.40 -7.40 -10.91
CA LEU A 154 6.39 -6.37 -11.94
C LEU A 154 7.02 -5.07 -11.43
N PRO A 155 7.44 -4.16 -12.34
CA PRO A 155 7.85 -2.82 -11.96
C PRO A 155 6.77 -2.08 -11.17
N GLY A 156 7.17 -1.34 -10.14
CA GLY A 156 6.24 -0.56 -9.31
C GLY A 156 5.82 0.73 -10.02
N LYS A 157 4.56 1.14 -9.82
CA LYS A 157 4.02 2.44 -10.20
C LYS A 157 4.18 3.44 -9.06
N THR A 158 4.43 4.69 -9.37
CA THR A 158 4.73 5.76 -8.40
C THR A 158 3.54 6.20 -7.53
N GLY A 159 2.35 5.64 -7.72
CA GLY A 159 1.17 5.99 -6.92
C GLY A 159 1.36 5.77 -5.42
N VAL A 160 2.12 4.74 -5.02
CA VAL A 160 2.46 4.50 -3.61
C VAL A 160 3.34 5.60 -3.03
N ALA A 161 4.35 6.06 -3.78
CA ALA A 161 5.24 7.14 -3.39
C ALA A 161 4.50 8.49 -3.31
N ARG A 162 3.62 8.78 -4.28
CA ARG A 162 2.76 9.98 -4.26
C ARG A 162 1.86 10.03 -3.03
N LEU A 163 1.28 8.89 -2.63
CA LEU A 163 0.49 8.80 -1.40
C LEU A 163 1.34 8.94 -0.14
N ALA A 164 2.53 8.33 -0.11
CA ALA A 164 3.45 8.49 1.00
C ALA A 164 3.90 9.95 1.15
N ALA A 165 4.19 10.63 0.05
CA ALA A 165 4.57 12.05 0.02
C ALA A 165 3.44 12.98 0.46
N ALA A 166 2.19 12.70 0.07
CA ALA A 166 1.01 13.48 0.47
C ALA A 166 0.58 13.24 1.93
N TYR A 167 0.94 12.09 2.50
CA TYR A 167 0.70 11.72 3.89
C TYR A 167 2.04 11.30 4.53
N PRO A 168 2.97 12.24 4.72
CA PRO A 168 4.38 11.94 4.93
C PRO A 168 4.70 11.24 6.26
N ASP A 169 3.79 11.29 7.22
CA ASP A 169 3.89 10.54 8.49
C ASP A 169 3.27 9.14 8.41
N ALA A 170 2.55 8.83 7.32
CA ALA A 170 2.00 7.50 7.12
C ALA A 170 3.14 6.47 7.01
N ARG A 171 2.96 5.35 7.72
CA ARG A 171 3.97 4.28 7.73
C ARG A 171 3.77 3.37 6.52
N VAL A 172 4.76 3.31 5.64
CA VAL A 172 4.79 2.39 4.49
C VAL A 172 5.47 1.10 4.91
N VAL A 173 4.77 -0.02 4.79
CA VAL A 173 5.25 -1.35 5.19
C VAL A 173 5.32 -2.24 3.96
N PRO A 174 6.51 -2.70 3.53
CA PRO A 174 6.63 -3.69 2.46
C PRO A 174 6.20 -5.07 2.96
N LEU A 175 5.39 -5.77 2.17
CA LEU A 175 4.83 -7.09 2.47
C LEU A 175 5.09 -8.06 1.32
N ALA A 176 6.05 -8.97 1.46
CA ALA A 176 6.28 -10.00 0.46
C ALA A 176 5.36 -11.21 0.69
N ILE A 177 4.53 -11.52 -0.32
CA ILE A 177 3.63 -12.68 -0.33
C ILE A 177 4.23 -13.76 -1.22
N ARG A 178 4.38 -14.96 -0.67
CA ARG A 178 4.87 -16.16 -1.38
C ARG A 178 3.84 -17.27 -1.33
N GLY A 179 3.77 -18.06 -2.39
CA GLY A 179 2.89 -19.22 -2.45
C GLY A 179 1.44 -18.91 -2.85
N SER A 180 1.04 -17.64 -2.97
CA SER A 180 -0.34 -17.29 -3.32
C SER A 180 -0.74 -17.78 -4.71
N ARG A 181 0.19 -17.80 -5.67
CA ARG A 181 -0.04 -18.35 -7.01
C ARG A 181 -0.26 -19.86 -6.98
N GLN A 182 0.49 -20.60 -6.17
CA GLN A 182 0.29 -22.05 -5.98
C GLN A 182 -1.00 -22.34 -5.21
N PHE A 183 -1.39 -21.45 -4.30
CA PHE A 183 -2.63 -21.54 -3.54
C PHE A 183 -3.86 -21.30 -4.42
N MET A 184 -3.83 -20.26 -5.26
CA MET A 184 -4.91 -19.92 -6.19
C MET A 184 -4.37 -19.15 -7.41
N LYS A 185 -4.03 -19.90 -8.47
CA LYS A 185 -3.56 -19.29 -9.73
C LYS A 185 -4.75 -18.68 -10.48
N PRO A 186 -4.70 -17.39 -10.83
CA PRO A 186 -5.76 -16.75 -11.61
C PRO A 186 -5.98 -17.47 -12.94
N GLN A 187 -7.23 -17.62 -13.34
CA GLN A 187 -7.69 -18.27 -14.60
C GLN A 187 -7.53 -19.80 -14.67
N GLU A 188 -6.71 -20.42 -13.81
CA GLU A 188 -6.53 -21.88 -13.80
C GLU A 188 -7.32 -22.56 -12.67
N HIS A 189 -7.38 -21.92 -11.49
CA HIS A 189 -8.03 -22.53 -10.34
C HIS A 189 -9.37 -21.85 -10.04
N LYS A 190 -10.47 -22.63 -10.05
CA LYS A 190 -11.79 -22.18 -9.60
C LYS A 190 -11.87 -22.02 -8.08
N PHE A 191 -11.14 -22.87 -7.34
CA PHE A 191 -11.12 -22.91 -5.88
C PHE A 191 -9.70 -22.85 -5.34
N PRO A 192 -9.50 -22.31 -4.10
CA PRO A 192 -8.20 -22.28 -3.46
C PRO A 192 -7.74 -23.70 -3.07
N ARG A 193 -6.46 -23.96 -3.27
CA ARG A 193 -5.80 -25.21 -2.85
C ARG A 193 -5.32 -25.07 -1.40
N LEU A 194 -6.20 -25.36 -0.44
CA LEU A 194 -5.97 -25.11 0.99
C LEU A 194 -4.73 -25.83 1.56
N TRP A 195 -4.27 -26.91 0.93
CA TRP A 195 -3.07 -27.65 1.31
C TRP A 195 -1.76 -26.97 0.86
N LYS A 196 -1.82 -25.95 0.00
CA LYS A 196 -0.63 -25.22 -0.45
C LYS A 196 -0.28 -24.14 0.56
N PRO A 197 0.97 -24.14 1.10
CA PRO A 197 1.36 -23.15 2.09
C PRO A 197 1.55 -21.76 1.46
N MET A 198 1.27 -20.74 2.26
CA MET A 198 1.59 -19.35 1.93
C MET A 198 2.45 -18.74 3.03
N SER A 199 3.28 -17.79 2.67
CA SER A 199 4.00 -16.97 3.65
C SER A 199 3.90 -15.49 3.33
N ILE A 200 3.82 -14.68 4.39
CA ILE A 200 3.83 -13.23 4.33
C ILE A 200 4.98 -12.75 5.20
N ASN A 201 5.90 -12.00 4.62
CA ASN A 201 7.02 -11.39 5.32
C ASN A 201 6.84 -9.87 5.32
N ALA A 202 6.66 -9.27 6.50
CA ALA A 202 6.56 -7.83 6.67
C ALA A 202 7.95 -7.25 7.01
N GLY A 203 8.43 -6.34 6.18
CA GLY A 203 9.65 -5.57 6.42
C GLY A 203 9.44 -4.41 7.39
N ALA A 204 10.54 -3.73 7.72
CA ALA A 204 10.49 -2.52 8.53
C ALA A 204 9.65 -1.44 7.85
N SER A 205 8.89 -0.69 8.65
CA SER A 205 8.10 0.42 8.15
C SER A 205 8.96 1.67 8.01
N VAL A 206 8.72 2.47 6.95
CA VAL A 206 9.34 3.76 6.72
C VAL A 206 8.25 4.81 6.52
N SER A 207 8.48 6.06 6.94
CA SER A 207 7.64 7.21 6.57
C SER A 207 8.34 8.02 5.47
N TRP A 208 7.57 8.82 4.73
CA TRP A 208 8.16 9.68 3.70
C TRP A 208 9.18 10.66 4.29
N HIS A 209 8.85 11.33 5.39
CA HIS A 209 9.78 12.25 6.05
C HIS A 209 11.09 11.57 6.46
N SER A 210 10.99 10.38 7.08
CA SER A 210 12.17 9.62 7.48
C SER A 210 13.02 9.19 6.28
N TRP A 211 12.39 8.82 5.17
CA TRP A 211 13.07 8.44 3.93
C TRP A 211 13.68 9.65 3.22
N LEU A 212 12.95 10.76 3.18
CA LEU A 212 13.36 11.99 2.48
C LEU A 212 14.63 12.58 3.07
N GLY A 213 14.77 12.57 4.41
CA GLY A 213 15.97 13.06 5.09
C GLY A 213 17.10 12.05 5.24
N HIS A 214 16.91 10.78 4.84
CA HIS A 214 17.91 9.74 5.01
C HIS A 214 18.89 9.76 3.84
N GLU A 215 20.20 9.62 4.11
CA GLU A 215 21.26 9.63 3.09
C GLU A 215 21.10 8.55 2.01
N ALA A 216 20.63 7.36 2.39
CA ALA A 216 20.31 6.27 1.46
C ALA A 216 18.89 6.38 0.87
N GLY A 217 18.17 7.45 1.15
CA GLY A 217 16.83 7.76 0.66
C GLY A 217 16.82 8.99 -0.25
N GLY A 218 15.97 9.95 0.09
CA GLY A 218 15.87 11.23 -0.64
C GLY A 218 17.07 12.16 -0.46
N ASN A 219 17.78 12.01 0.65
CA ASN A 219 18.97 12.81 1.02
C ASN A 219 18.74 14.32 1.00
N HIS A 220 17.58 14.77 1.45
CA HIS A 220 17.23 16.17 1.55
C HIS A 220 17.39 16.72 2.97
N THR A 221 17.82 17.99 3.03
CA THR A 221 17.88 18.81 4.25
C THR A 221 16.87 19.94 4.14
N LEU A 222 16.66 20.71 5.21
CA LEU A 222 15.88 21.95 5.16
C LEU A 222 16.40 22.89 4.06
N GLU A 223 17.71 23.07 3.97
CA GLU A 223 18.33 23.96 3.00
C GLU A 223 18.06 23.54 1.55
N THR A 224 18.23 22.23 1.24
CA THR A 224 17.97 21.73 -0.12
C THR A 224 16.49 21.82 -0.49
N LEU A 225 15.57 21.60 0.47
CA LEU A 225 14.12 21.74 0.23
C LEU A 225 13.71 23.22 0.08
N ASN A 226 14.32 24.13 0.82
CA ASN A 226 14.13 25.58 0.65
C ASN A 226 14.59 26.03 -0.74
N THR A 227 15.77 25.60 -1.17
CA THR A 227 16.27 25.86 -2.52
C THR A 227 15.31 25.32 -3.58
N LEU A 228 14.87 24.07 -3.43
CA LEU A 228 13.92 23.45 -4.35
C LEU A 228 12.59 24.23 -4.42
N SER A 229 12.10 24.75 -3.29
CA SER A 229 10.82 25.49 -3.25
C SER A 229 10.83 26.82 -4.02
N GLN A 230 12.01 27.34 -4.33
CA GLN A 230 12.22 28.60 -5.07
C GLN A 230 12.42 28.38 -6.57
N LEU A 231 12.52 27.15 -7.03
CA LEU A 231 12.67 26.82 -8.45
C LEU A 231 11.35 27.01 -9.21
N GLU A 232 11.44 26.97 -10.52
CA GLU A 232 10.28 26.99 -11.41
C GLU A 232 9.41 25.72 -11.24
N ASP A 233 8.10 25.88 -11.42
CA ASP A 233 7.12 24.77 -11.22
C ASP A 233 7.49 23.48 -11.98
N HIS A 234 8.09 23.59 -13.15
CA HIS A 234 8.48 22.42 -13.95
C HIS A 234 9.69 21.69 -13.37
N GLU A 235 10.65 22.42 -12.78
CA GLU A 235 11.82 21.86 -12.11
C GLU A 235 11.42 21.14 -10.82
N ILE A 236 10.54 21.77 -10.02
CA ILE A 236 9.97 21.15 -8.81
C ILE A 236 9.26 19.85 -9.17
N ARG A 237 8.41 19.85 -10.21
CA ARG A 237 7.70 18.63 -10.65
C ARG A 237 8.64 17.55 -11.14
N SER A 238 9.72 17.92 -11.81
CA SER A 238 10.75 16.98 -12.27
C SER A 238 11.44 16.31 -11.08
N GLU A 239 11.84 17.09 -10.07
CA GLU A 239 12.47 16.55 -8.87
C GLU A 239 11.50 15.67 -8.06
N LEU A 240 10.24 16.09 -7.90
CA LEU A 240 9.23 15.25 -7.26
C LEU A 240 9.02 13.92 -8.00
N ALA A 241 9.02 13.95 -9.34
CA ALA A 241 8.88 12.72 -10.15
C ALA A 241 10.07 11.77 -9.93
N ARG A 242 11.30 12.32 -9.83
CA ARG A 242 12.51 11.58 -9.49
C ARG A 242 12.38 10.94 -8.10
N LEU A 243 12.04 11.71 -7.08
CA LEU A 243 11.85 11.22 -5.71
C LEU A 243 10.78 10.13 -5.62
N TYR A 244 9.66 10.29 -6.33
CA TYR A 244 8.62 9.26 -6.37
C TYR A 244 9.13 7.96 -7.03
N ARG A 245 9.98 8.07 -8.04
CA ARG A 245 10.57 6.91 -8.68
C ARG A 245 11.53 6.20 -7.74
N ASP A 246 12.45 6.97 -7.12
CA ASP A 246 13.47 6.44 -6.22
C ASP A 246 12.83 5.72 -5.01
N PHE A 247 11.85 6.34 -4.37
CA PHE A 247 11.09 5.72 -3.27
C PHE A 247 10.42 4.42 -3.71
N THR A 248 9.79 4.44 -4.90
CA THR A 248 9.10 3.25 -5.42
C THR A 248 10.09 2.13 -5.71
N ASP A 249 11.24 2.43 -6.31
CA ASP A 249 12.25 1.42 -6.65
C ASP A 249 12.87 0.82 -5.39
N GLN A 250 13.14 1.60 -4.36
CA GLN A 250 13.61 1.10 -3.06
C GLN A 250 12.55 0.24 -2.38
N LEU A 251 11.26 0.61 -2.45
CA LEU A 251 10.17 -0.21 -1.96
C LEU A 251 10.09 -1.55 -2.70
N MET A 252 10.22 -1.56 -4.03
CA MET A 252 10.21 -2.78 -4.83
C MET A 252 11.43 -3.67 -4.53
N ASN A 253 12.60 -3.07 -4.30
CA ASN A 253 13.79 -3.80 -3.85
C ASN A 253 13.60 -4.40 -2.45
N SER A 254 12.93 -3.69 -1.55
CA SER A 254 12.56 -4.23 -0.23
C SER A 254 11.62 -5.45 -0.36
N LEU A 255 10.65 -5.41 -1.27
CA LEU A 255 9.78 -6.56 -1.55
C LEU A 255 10.58 -7.77 -2.05
N LYS A 256 11.55 -7.56 -2.97
CA LYS A 256 12.45 -8.62 -3.45
C LYS A 256 13.28 -9.21 -2.31
N ALA A 257 13.90 -8.36 -1.49
CA ALA A 257 14.71 -8.77 -0.34
C ALA A 257 13.92 -9.58 0.70
N LEU A 258 12.62 -9.27 0.87
CA LEU A 258 11.70 -10.04 1.73
C LEU A 258 11.23 -11.34 1.07
N GLY A 259 11.62 -11.60 -0.17
CA GLY A 259 11.36 -12.82 -0.91
C GLY A 259 10.11 -12.79 -1.78
N ALA A 260 9.64 -11.62 -2.24
CA ALA A 260 8.65 -11.55 -3.32
C ALA A 260 9.21 -12.25 -4.57
N PRO A 261 8.45 -13.19 -5.17
CA PRO A 261 8.96 -14.03 -6.26
C PRO A 261 9.03 -13.32 -7.60
#